data_86ca842a115d972d0fc604c742a0deb4
#
_entry.id   86ca842a115d972d0fc604c742a0deb4
#
_cell.length_a   1.000
_cell.length_b   1.000
_cell.length_c   1.000
_cell.angle_alpha   90.00
_cell.angle_beta   90.00
_cell.angle_gamma   90.00
#
_symmetry.space_group_name_H-M   'P 1'
#
loop_
_entity.id
_entity.type
_entity.pdbx_description
1 polymer ?
#
loop_
_entity_poly.entity_id
_entity_poly.type
_entity_poly.pdbx_seq_one_letter_code
_entity_poly.pdbx_strand_id
1 'polypeptide(L)'
;MSAQQPPSGGGAEGAAYADRFAVETPEMAAARARVVHLPGPPPVEPAVGALLAVLAAGGSARSVVSIGSGGGLVGLWLLRGMRPDGVLTALDGDPEQLRAARKAFVDSGIAPSRTRLIFGTPAEVLPKLSPGAYDLVVCAGPPRDYSAHLQELLALVRVGGTLACHGVVEGGRVADRTARDPQTVAWREMSRTIKDDETLLPAVLPIGAGLLVATKRA
;
A
#
# COMPACT_ATOMS: atom_id res chain seq x y z
N MET A 1 -36.79 12.79 11.33
CA MET A 1 -36.08 11.66 10.69
C MET A 1 -34.92 11.29 11.61
N SER A 2 -35.11 10.23 12.42
CA SER A 2 -34.06 9.76 13.34
C SER A 2 -32.99 9.05 12.58
N ALA A 3 -31.76 9.57 12.61
CA ALA A 3 -30.58 8.89 12.08
C ALA A 3 -30.35 7.65 12.96
N GLN A 4 -30.53 6.48 12.38
CA GLN A 4 -30.20 5.20 12.99
C GLN A 4 -28.69 5.14 13.19
N GLN A 5 -28.25 5.15 14.46
CA GLN A 5 -26.82 4.87 14.78
C GLN A 5 -26.49 3.44 14.29
N PRO A 6 -25.37 3.26 13.56
CA PRO A 6 -24.93 1.92 13.19
C PRO A 6 -24.61 1.11 14.47
N PRO A 7 -24.89 -0.21 14.46
CA PRO A 7 -24.63 -1.07 15.61
C PRO A 7 -23.13 -1.09 15.94
N SER A 8 -22.78 -0.76 17.17
CA SER A 8 -21.42 -0.58 17.68
C SER A 8 -20.56 -1.87 17.78
N GLY A 9 -21.06 -3.01 17.34
CA GLY A 9 -20.33 -4.30 17.31
C GLY A 9 -19.94 -4.79 15.90
N GLY A 10 -20.59 -4.29 14.84
CA GLY A 10 -20.43 -4.85 13.48
C GLY A 10 -19.10 -4.55 12.79
N GLY A 11 -18.35 -3.55 13.25
CA GLY A 11 -17.10 -3.14 12.57
C GLY A 11 -15.97 -4.15 12.72
N ALA A 12 -15.71 -4.64 13.93
CA ALA A 12 -14.63 -5.60 14.19
C ALA A 12 -14.94 -7.00 13.61
N GLU A 13 -16.19 -7.43 13.70
CA GLU A 13 -16.64 -8.71 13.13
C GLU A 13 -16.59 -8.69 11.59
N GLY A 14 -17.00 -7.58 10.97
CA GLY A 14 -16.91 -7.37 9.53
C GLY A 14 -15.47 -7.34 9.05
N ALA A 15 -14.57 -6.66 9.76
CA ALA A 15 -13.14 -6.66 9.45
C ALA A 15 -12.54 -8.07 9.54
N ALA A 16 -12.83 -8.80 10.62
CA ALA A 16 -12.38 -10.18 10.79
C ALA A 16 -12.94 -11.14 9.71
N TYR A 17 -14.17 -10.91 9.26
CA TYR A 17 -14.73 -11.64 8.12
C TYR A 17 -13.96 -11.35 6.82
N ALA A 18 -13.71 -10.08 6.52
CA ALA A 18 -13.00 -9.67 5.33
C ALA A 18 -11.57 -10.24 5.29
N ASP A 19 -10.86 -10.25 6.42
CA ASP A 19 -9.53 -10.85 6.53
C ASP A 19 -9.55 -12.36 6.30
N ARG A 20 -10.56 -13.07 6.84
CA ARG A 20 -10.71 -14.52 6.59
C ARG A 20 -11.14 -14.85 5.17
N PHE A 21 -11.87 -13.95 4.51
CA PHE A 21 -12.26 -14.11 3.11
C PHE A 21 -11.06 -14.00 2.15
N ALA A 22 -10.07 -13.18 2.52
CA ALA A 22 -8.86 -12.96 1.76
C ALA A 22 -7.84 -14.09 2.01
N VAL A 23 -7.88 -15.13 1.18
CA VAL A 23 -7.04 -16.32 1.34
C VAL A 23 -5.60 -16.06 0.94
N GLU A 24 -4.67 -16.16 1.89
CA GLU A 24 -3.23 -16.18 1.65
C GLU A 24 -2.75 -17.57 1.23
N THR A 25 -1.78 -17.62 0.33
CA THR A 25 -1.08 -18.90 0.04
C THR A 25 -0.14 -19.27 1.21
N PRO A 26 0.33 -20.52 1.30
CA PRO A 26 1.31 -20.91 2.32
C PRO A 26 2.57 -20.01 2.32
N GLU A 27 3.04 -19.59 1.15
CA GLU A 27 4.22 -18.72 0.99
C GLU A 27 3.93 -17.31 1.50
N MET A 28 2.73 -16.78 1.27
CA MET A 28 2.28 -15.49 1.81
C MET A 28 2.17 -15.54 3.34
N ALA A 29 1.60 -16.60 3.89
CA ALA A 29 1.53 -16.83 5.33
C ALA A 29 2.94 -16.93 5.96
N ALA A 30 3.87 -17.61 5.30
CA ALA A 30 5.26 -17.69 5.72
C ALA A 30 5.97 -16.31 5.63
N ALA A 31 5.69 -15.50 4.60
CA ALA A 31 6.19 -14.14 4.48
C ALA A 31 5.66 -13.27 5.62
N ARG A 32 4.36 -13.33 5.92
CA ARG A 32 3.71 -12.64 7.05
C ARG A 32 4.40 -12.99 8.37
N ALA A 33 4.60 -14.26 8.64
CA ALA A 33 5.26 -14.74 9.87
C ALA A 33 6.69 -14.18 10.02
N ARG A 34 7.42 -14.01 8.90
CA ARG A 34 8.76 -13.40 8.92
C ARG A 34 8.71 -11.91 9.23
N VAL A 35 7.78 -11.18 8.59
CA VAL A 35 7.68 -9.70 8.73
C VAL A 35 7.37 -9.29 10.16
N VAL A 36 6.57 -10.04 10.90
CA VAL A 36 6.24 -9.75 12.31
C VAL A 36 7.50 -9.61 13.19
N HIS A 37 8.60 -10.24 12.81
CA HIS A 37 9.86 -10.19 13.56
C HIS A 37 10.85 -9.14 13.03
N LEU A 38 10.49 -8.41 11.98
CA LEU A 38 11.33 -7.35 11.41
C LEU A 38 10.94 -5.98 11.97
N PRO A 39 11.89 -5.04 12.06
CA PRO A 39 11.58 -3.65 12.35
C PRO A 39 10.66 -3.05 11.27
N GLY A 40 9.68 -2.25 11.68
CA GLY A 40 8.80 -1.56 10.72
C GLY A 40 7.32 -1.61 11.11
N PRO A 41 6.42 -1.19 10.21
CA PRO A 41 5.00 -1.26 10.44
C PRO A 41 4.51 -2.73 10.48
N PRO A 42 3.35 -2.99 11.09
CA PRO A 42 2.72 -4.30 11.03
C PRO A 42 2.53 -4.75 9.56
N PRO A 43 2.55 -6.08 9.31
CA PRO A 43 2.26 -6.59 7.97
C PRO A 43 0.86 -6.16 7.52
N VAL A 44 0.73 -5.85 6.22
CA VAL A 44 -0.56 -5.50 5.62
C VAL A 44 -1.60 -6.58 5.92
N GLU A 45 -2.81 -6.17 6.32
CA GLU A 45 -3.90 -7.09 6.62
C GLU A 45 -4.34 -7.84 5.34
N PRO A 46 -4.81 -9.10 5.46
CA PRO A 46 -5.21 -9.89 4.30
C PRO A 46 -6.25 -9.20 3.40
N ALA A 47 -7.26 -8.56 3.97
CA ALA A 47 -8.29 -7.83 3.23
C ALA A 47 -7.71 -6.65 2.42
N VAL A 48 -6.75 -5.90 3.00
CA VAL A 48 -6.05 -4.82 2.30
C VAL A 48 -5.21 -5.40 1.17
N GLY A 49 -4.45 -6.46 1.43
CA GLY A 49 -3.65 -7.15 0.42
C GLY A 49 -4.50 -7.64 -0.75
N ALA A 50 -5.65 -8.25 -0.47
CA ALA A 50 -6.60 -8.69 -1.48
C ALA A 50 -7.14 -7.52 -2.32
N LEU A 51 -7.45 -6.38 -1.69
CA LEU A 51 -7.87 -5.18 -2.43
C LEU A 51 -6.75 -4.63 -3.32
N LEU A 52 -5.50 -4.62 -2.85
CA LEU A 52 -4.36 -4.22 -3.68
C LEU A 52 -4.22 -5.14 -4.91
N ALA A 53 -4.44 -6.45 -4.75
CA ALA A 53 -4.47 -7.39 -5.88
C ALA A 53 -5.63 -7.09 -6.85
N VAL A 54 -6.82 -6.76 -6.33
CA VAL A 54 -7.98 -6.38 -7.14
C VAL A 54 -7.72 -5.09 -7.91
N LEU A 55 -7.11 -4.08 -7.28
CA LEU A 55 -6.73 -2.83 -7.96
C LEU A 55 -5.71 -3.08 -9.07
N ALA A 56 -4.70 -3.91 -8.83
CA ALA A 56 -3.73 -4.29 -9.85
C ALA A 56 -4.39 -5.04 -11.02
N ALA A 57 -5.31 -5.96 -10.75
CA ALA A 57 -6.03 -6.72 -11.77
C ALA A 57 -7.00 -5.83 -12.55
N GLY A 58 -7.80 -5.00 -11.88
CA GLY A 58 -8.76 -4.09 -12.51
C GLY A 58 -8.09 -3.05 -13.41
N GLY A 59 -6.90 -2.57 -13.00
CA GLY A 59 -6.06 -1.69 -13.82
C GLY A 59 -5.23 -2.42 -14.87
N SER A 60 -5.31 -3.76 -14.99
CA SER A 60 -4.45 -4.57 -15.86
C SER A 60 -2.95 -4.23 -15.69
N ALA A 61 -2.53 -4.03 -14.44
CA ALA A 61 -1.24 -3.44 -14.09
C ALA A 61 -0.07 -4.27 -14.61
N ARG A 62 0.86 -3.58 -15.31
CA ARG A 62 2.15 -4.10 -15.80
C ARG A 62 3.32 -3.49 -15.06
N SER A 63 3.19 -2.25 -14.62
CA SER A 63 4.26 -1.51 -13.96
C SER A 63 3.76 -0.99 -12.60
N VAL A 64 4.30 -1.56 -11.52
CA VAL A 64 3.87 -1.23 -10.15
C VAL A 64 5.08 -0.85 -9.31
N VAL A 65 4.92 0.19 -8.48
CA VAL A 65 5.92 0.57 -7.47
C VAL A 65 5.34 0.37 -6.08
N SER A 66 6.12 -0.23 -5.18
CA SER A 66 5.83 -0.30 -3.73
C SER A 66 6.88 0.45 -2.94
N ILE A 67 6.45 1.45 -2.18
CA ILE A 67 7.25 2.19 -1.20
C ILE A 67 7.08 1.50 0.16
N GLY A 68 8.16 0.88 0.64
CA GLY A 68 8.08 -0.11 1.70
C GLY A 68 7.79 -1.50 1.12
N SER A 69 8.76 -2.40 1.26
CA SER A 69 8.65 -3.76 0.70
C SER A 69 7.74 -4.67 1.52
N GLY A 70 7.55 -4.34 2.81
CA GLY A 70 6.77 -5.17 3.75
C GLY A 70 7.25 -6.62 3.76
N GLY A 71 8.58 -6.84 3.71
CA GLY A 71 9.17 -8.17 3.63
C GLY A 71 8.70 -9.02 2.46
N GLY A 72 8.17 -8.37 1.42
CA GLY A 72 7.65 -9.01 0.21
C GLY A 72 6.16 -9.36 0.23
N LEU A 73 5.49 -9.30 1.39
CA LEU A 73 4.08 -9.67 1.48
C LEU A 73 3.18 -8.78 0.62
N VAL A 74 3.37 -7.47 0.68
CA VAL A 74 2.66 -6.51 -0.20
C VAL A 74 2.93 -6.85 -1.67
N GLY A 75 4.19 -7.14 -2.01
CA GLY A 75 4.60 -7.51 -3.35
C GLY A 75 3.92 -8.78 -3.85
N LEU A 76 3.76 -9.81 -3.02
CA LEU A 76 3.07 -11.05 -3.39
C LEU A 76 1.59 -10.81 -3.72
N TRP A 77 0.90 -9.98 -2.92
CA TRP A 77 -0.47 -9.58 -3.21
C TRP A 77 -0.57 -8.83 -4.55
N LEU A 78 0.32 -7.86 -4.80
CA LEU A 78 0.36 -7.10 -6.05
C LEU A 78 0.62 -8.00 -7.26
N LEU A 79 1.64 -8.87 -7.19
CA LEU A 79 2.00 -9.80 -8.26
C LEU A 79 0.90 -10.80 -8.60
N ARG A 80 0.04 -11.15 -7.63
CA ARG A 80 -1.14 -11.98 -7.83
C ARG A 80 -2.19 -11.31 -8.73
N GLY A 81 -2.33 -9.98 -8.65
CA GLY A 81 -3.27 -9.20 -9.45
C GLY A 81 -2.69 -8.64 -10.74
N MET A 82 -1.37 -8.48 -10.80
CA MET A 82 -0.68 -7.95 -11.97
C MET A 82 -0.72 -8.90 -13.16
N ARG A 83 -0.56 -8.34 -14.35
CA ARG A 83 -0.38 -9.16 -15.55
C ARG A 83 0.85 -10.06 -15.44
N PRO A 84 0.84 -11.26 -16.09
CA PRO A 84 1.97 -12.20 -16.03
C PRO A 84 3.31 -11.62 -16.51
N ASP A 85 3.27 -10.66 -17.43
CA ASP A 85 4.40 -9.94 -18.00
C ASP A 85 4.75 -8.64 -17.23
N GLY A 86 4.03 -8.36 -16.14
CA GLY A 86 4.23 -7.15 -15.34
C GLY A 86 5.42 -7.22 -14.40
N VAL A 87 6.00 -6.06 -14.10
CA VAL A 87 7.16 -5.89 -13.22
C VAL A 87 6.79 -5.05 -12.00
N LEU A 88 7.07 -5.61 -10.83
CA LEU A 88 6.99 -4.92 -9.55
C LEU A 88 8.35 -4.34 -9.18
N THR A 89 8.41 -3.03 -8.94
CA THR A 89 9.55 -2.37 -8.29
C THR A 89 9.20 -2.14 -6.83
N ALA A 90 9.95 -2.72 -5.91
CA ALA A 90 9.79 -2.50 -4.48
C ALA A 90 11.05 -1.85 -3.90
N LEU A 91 10.89 -0.71 -3.26
CA LEU A 91 11.96 -0.01 -2.58
C LEU A 91 11.80 -0.08 -1.06
N ASP A 92 12.92 -0.19 -0.37
CA ASP A 92 12.96 -0.17 1.08
C ASP A 92 14.32 0.37 1.57
N GLY A 93 14.29 1.17 2.64
CA GLY A 93 15.49 1.67 3.31
C GLY A 93 16.09 0.66 4.30
N ASP A 94 15.41 -0.45 4.56
CA ASP A 94 15.90 -1.52 5.44
C ASP A 94 16.36 -2.73 4.61
N PRO A 95 17.65 -3.11 4.69
CA PRO A 95 18.16 -4.26 3.94
C PRO A 95 17.59 -5.60 4.42
N GLU A 96 17.12 -5.72 5.68
CA GLU A 96 16.46 -6.92 6.20
C GLU A 96 15.09 -7.11 5.53
N GLN A 97 14.33 -6.04 5.40
CA GLN A 97 13.06 -6.04 4.69
C GLN A 97 13.24 -6.51 3.23
N LEU A 98 14.27 -6.01 2.53
CA LEU A 98 14.57 -6.43 1.15
C LEU A 98 15.05 -7.87 1.05
N ARG A 99 15.83 -8.36 2.03
CA ARG A 99 16.22 -9.78 2.10
C ARG A 99 15.01 -10.69 2.28
N ALA A 100 14.11 -10.31 3.19
CA ALA A 100 12.86 -11.03 3.40
C ALA A 100 11.98 -11.02 2.15
N ALA A 101 11.88 -9.87 1.45
CA ALA A 101 11.14 -9.74 0.20
C ALA A 101 11.70 -10.65 -0.90
N ARG A 102 13.02 -10.66 -1.08
CA ARG A 102 13.67 -11.56 -2.03
C ARG A 102 13.37 -13.01 -1.73
N LYS A 103 13.45 -13.40 -0.44
CA LYS A 103 13.11 -14.76 -0.02
C LYS A 103 11.64 -15.09 -0.31
N ALA A 104 10.71 -14.18 0.00
CA ALA A 104 9.28 -14.37 -0.24
C ALA A 104 8.99 -14.61 -1.73
N PHE A 105 9.61 -13.85 -2.62
CA PHE A 105 9.44 -14.00 -4.07
C PHE A 105 10.02 -15.32 -4.60
N VAL A 106 11.20 -15.72 -4.12
CA VAL A 106 11.81 -17.01 -4.49
C VAL A 106 10.96 -18.17 -4.00
N ASP A 107 10.54 -18.16 -2.74
CA ASP A 107 9.70 -19.21 -2.14
C ASP A 107 8.36 -19.37 -2.91
N SER A 108 7.84 -18.25 -3.46
CA SER A 108 6.60 -18.20 -4.25
C SER A 108 6.80 -18.52 -5.74
N GLY A 109 8.00 -18.88 -6.17
CA GLY A 109 8.29 -19.19 -7.57
C GLY A 109 8.18 -17.98 -8.53
N ILE A 110 8.28 -16.77 -8.02
CA ILE A 110 8.22 -15.56 -8.84
C ILE A 110 9.51 -15.43 -9.65
N ALA A 111 9.36 -15.32 -10.97
CA ALA A 111 10.52 -15.16 -11.86
C ALA A 111 11.29 -13.87 -11.51
N PRO A 112 12.64 -13.91 -11.45
CA PRO A 112 13.46 -12.73 -11.11
C PRO A 112 13.22 -11.53 -12.01
N SER A 113 12.86 -11.74 -13.26
CA SER A 113 12.53 -10.68 -14.23
C SER A 113 11.26 -9.89 -13.85
N ARG A 114 10.41 -10.42 -12.99
CA ARG A 114 9.16 -9.80 -12.55
C ARG A 114 9.31 -8.89 -11.34
N THR A 115 10.50 -8.85 -10.71
CA THR A 115 10.71 -8.07 -9.50
C THR A 115 12.02 -7.29 -9.55
N ARG A 116 11.95 -6.02 -9.15
CA ARG A 116 13.12 -5.15 -8.96
C ARG A 116 13.11 -4.69 -7.51
N LEU A 117 14.08 -5.13 -6.73
CA LEU A 117 14.27 -4.71 -5.35
C LEU A 117 15.34 -3.61 -5.30
N ILE A 118 14.99 -2.45 -4.76
CA ILE A 118 15.88 -1.28 -4.70
C ILE A 118 16.09 -0.92 -3.23
N PHE A 119 17.35 -0.92 -2.81
CA PHE A 119 17.74 -0.39 -1.51
C PHE A 119 17.88 1.13 -1.58
N GLY A 120 17.25 1.84 -0.66
CA GLY A 120 17.33 3.29 -0.52
C GLY A 120 16.06 3.90 0.04
N THR A 121 16.17 5.16 0.42
CA THR A 121 15.05 5.97 0.88
C THR A 121 14.21 6.49 -0.31
N PRO A 122 12.95 6.88 -0.10
CA PRO A 122 12.15 7.54 -1.13
C PRO A 122 12.87 8.74 -1.76
N ALA A 123 13.50 9.59 -0.95
CA ALA A 123 14.27 10.75 -1.43
C ALA A 123 15.36 10.39 -2.44
N GLU A 124 16.03 9.25 -2.26
CA GLU A 124 17.13 8.80 -3.13
C GLU A 124 16.64 8.08 -4.38
N VAL A 125 15.48 7.40 -4.30
CA VAL A 125 15.01 6.48 -5.34
C VAL A 125 13.96 7.11 -6.25
N LEU A 126 12.99 7.86 -5.71
CA LEU A 126 11.90 8.43 -6.51
C LEU A 126 12.37 9.28 -7.69
N PRO A 127 13.42 10.14 -7.55
CA PRO A 127 13.91 10.93 -8.68
C PRO A 127 14.51 10.11 -9.84
N LYS A 128 14.82 8.83 -9.61
CA LYS A 128 15.39 7.91 -10.61
C LYS A 128 14.32 7.07 -11.31
N LEU A 129 13.07 7.16 -10.85
CA LEU A 129 11.94 6.47 -11.46
C LEU A 129 11.30 7.32 -12.54
N SER A 130 10.69 6.69 -13.54
CA SER A 130 10.12 7.37 -14.71
C SER A 130 8.74 7.95 -14.37
N PRO A 131 8.52 9.26 -14.47
CA PRO A 131 7.20 9.86 -14.29
C PRO A 131 6.18 9.31 -15.29
N GLY A 132 4.93 9.17 -14.85
CA GLY A 132 3.81 8.70 -15.68
C GLY A 132 3.91 7.27 -16.19
N ALA A 133 4.83 6.44 -15.62
CA ALA A 133 5.10 5.11 -16.12
C ALA A 133 4.42 3.98 -15.32
N TYR A 134 3.76 4.30 -14.21
CA TYR A 134 3.25 3.27 -13.30
C TYR A 134 1.73 3.22 -13.26
N ASP A 135 1.20 2.01 -13.38
CA ASP A 135 -0.24 1.71 -13.28
C ASP A 135 -0.73 1.85 -11.85
N LEU A 136 0.12 1.45 -10.89
CA LEU A 136 -0.19 1.49 -9.47
C LEU A 136 1.06 1.84 -8.66
N VAL A 137 0.94 2.83 -7.78
CA VAL A 137 1.96 3.20 -6.79
C VAL A 137 1.40 2.92 -5.41
N VAL A 138 2.06 2.08 -4.62
CA VAL A 138 1.62 1.65 -3.29
C VAL A 138 2.59 2.15 -2.24
N CYS A 139 2.08 2.84 -1.23
CA CYS A 139 2.82 3.25 -0.03
C CYS A 139 2.39 2.36 1.13
N ALA A 140 3.26 1.44 1.54
CA ALA A 140 3.01 0.47 2.62
C ALA A 140 3.92 0.70 3.85
N GLY A 141 4.81 1.67 3.78
CA GLY A 141 5.65 2.12 4.89
C GLY A 141 4.98 3.21 5.74
N PRO A 142 5.66 3.69 6.80
CA PRO A 142 5.15 4.80 7.60
C PRO A 142 5.07 6.10 6.77
N PRO A 143 4.05 6.95 6.97
CA PRO A 143 3.86 8.17 6.17
C PRO A 143 5.03 9.15 6.28
N ARG A 144 5.73 9.20 7.42
CA ARG A 144 6.91 10.05 7.61
C ARG A 144 8.02 9.79 6.59
N ASP A 145 8.08 8.59 6.02
CA ASP A 145 9.14 8.21 5.09
C ASP A 145 8.89 8.72 3.66
N TYR A 146 7.63 9.04 3.32
CA TYR A 146 7.27 9.41 1.96
C TYR A 146 6.31 10.60 1.82
N SER A 147 5.67 11.08 2.90
CA SER A 147 4.69 12.19 2.82
C SER A 147 5.28 13.48 2.26
N ALA A 148 6.56 13.76 2.56
CA ALA A 148 7.27 14.90 1.99
C ALA A 148 7.49 14.80 0.48
N HIS A 149 7.33 13.60 -0.10
CA HIS A 149 7.54 13.28 -1.51
C HIS A 149 6.23 12.98 -2.26
N LEU A 150 5.09 13.50 -1.75
CA LEU A 150 3.78 13.21 -2.34
C LEU A 150 3.69 13.63 -3.81
N GLN A 151 4.29 14.76 -4.18
CA GLN A 151 4.24 15.24 -5.56
C GLN A 151 5.03 14.33 -6.51
N GLU A 152 6.18 13.83 -6.07
CA GLU A 152 6.98 12.85 -6.82
C GLU A 152 6.21 11.53 -6.96
N LEU A 153 5.54 11.06 -5.90
CA LEU A 153 4.71 9.85 -5.94
C LEU A 153 3.55 10.00 -6.94
N LEU A 154 2.85 11.13 -6.92
CA LEU A 154 1.78 11.43 -7.86
C LEU A 154 2.29 11.59 -9.31
N ALA A 155 3.52 12.13 -9.47
CA ALA A 155 4.16 12.24 -10.78
C ALA A 155 4.46 10.85 -11.39
N LEU A 156 4.76 9.82 -10.60
CA LEU A 156 4.99 8.46 -11.09
C LEU A 156 3.75 7.82 -11.67
N VAL A 157 2.57 8.14 -11.13
CA VAL A 157 1.29 7.55 -11.54
C VAL A 157 0.91 8.07 -12.94
N ARG A 158 0.66 7.15 -13.89
CA ARG A 158 0.12 7.53 -15.20
C ARG A 158 -1.33 8.02 -15.10
N VAL A 159 -1.82 8.66 -16.12
CA VAL A 159 -3.26 8.94 -16.28
C VAL A 159 -4.03 7.60 -16.29
N GLY A 160 -5.09 7.50 -15.50
CA GLY A 160 -5.86 6.28 -15.26
C GLY A 160 -5.19 5.30 -14.30
N GLY A 161 -3.97 5.61 -13.80
CA GLY A 161 -3.29 4.86 -12.75
C GLY A 161 -3.76 5.26 -11.36
N THR A 162 -3.33 4.52 -10.33
CA THR A 162 -3.79 4.70 -8.96
C THR A 162 -2.62 4.82 -7.98
N LEU A 163 -2.70 5.77 -7.05
CA LEU A 163 -1.93 5.80 -5.81
C LEU A 163 -2.73 5.11 -4.71
N ALA A 164 -2.10 4.24 -3.94
CA ALA A 164 -2.70 3.57 -2.78
C ALA A 164 -1.79 3.70 -1.56
N CYS A 165 -2.31 4.25 -0.44
CA CYS A 165 -1.55 4.47 0.79
C CYS A 165 -2.21 3.73 1.95
N HIS A 166 -1.49 2.77 2.54
CA HIS A 166 -1.96 1.96 3.65
C HIS A 166 -1.68 2.63 5.00
N GLY A 167 -2.60 2.47 5.95
CA GLY A 167 -2.47 2.97 7.33
C GLY A 167 -3.15 4.31 7.59
N VAL A 168 -3.92 4.85 6.63
CA VAL A 168 -4.46 6.22 6.70
C VAL A 168 -5.45 6.45 7.85
N VAL A 169 -6.16 5.42 8.31
CA VAL A 169 -7.15 5.56 9.41
C VAL A 169 -6.47 5.55 10.78
N GLU A 170 -5.33 4.87 10.91
CA GLU A 170 -4.49 4.88 12.11
C GLU A 170 -5.29 4.62 13.41
N GLY A 171 -6.14 3.58 13.40
CA GLY A 171 -7.00 3.26 14.56
C GLY A 171 -7.99 4.38 14.93
N GLY A 172 -8.35 5.23 13.98
CA GLY A 172 -9.26 6.37 14.21
C GLY A 172 -8.57 7.68 14.60
N ARG A 173 -7.24 7.67 14.85
CA ARG A 173 -6.49 8.87 15.29
C ARG A 173 -6.57 10.02 14.30
N VAL A 174 -6.63 9.72 13.00
CA VAL A 174 -6.78 10.75 11.95
C VAL A 174 -8.10 11.53 12.11
N ALA A 175 -9.15 10.90 12.59
CA ALA A 175 -10.44 11.55 12.87
C ALA A 175 -10.44 12.31 14.21
N ASP A 176 -9.58 11.96 15.16
CA ASP A 176 -9.48 12.61 16.47
C ASP A 176 -8.78 13.97 16.36
N ARG A 177 -9.54 15.06 16.42
CA ARG A 177 -9.05 16.44 16.28
C ARG A 177 -8.03 16.84 17.35
N THR A 178 -7.89 16.09 18.44
CA THR A 178 -6.93 16.36 19.53
C THR A 178 -5.57 15.71 19.30
N ALA A 179 -5.51 14.64 18.50
CA ALA A 179 -4.25 13.96 18.18
C ALA A 179 -3.30 14.88 17.40
N ARG A 180 -2.06 15.00 17.88
CA ARG A 180 -1.01 15.91 17.36
C ARG A 180 0.31 15.22 17.09
N ASP A 181 0.37 13.90 17.21
CA ASP A 181 1.60 13.19 16.88
C ASP A 181 1.97 13.38 15.42
N PRO A 182 3.27 13.33 15.08
CA PRO A 182 3.75 13.64 13.73
C PRO A 182 3.16 12.74 12.64
N GLN A 183 2.89 11.47 12.95
CA GLN A 183 2.32 10.52 11.99
C GLN A 183 0.88 10.87 11.65
N THR A 184 0.05 11.14 12.66
CA THR A 184 -1.35 11.58 12.46
C THR A 184 -1.42 12.89 11.68
N VAL A 185 -0.52 13.84 11.98
CA VAL A 185 -0.45 15.12 11.24
C VAL A 185 -0.09 14.87 9.77
N ALA A 186 0.95 14.07 9.51
CA ALA A 186 1.36 13.73 8.15
C ALA A 186 0.22 13.08 7.34
N TRP A 187 -0.54 12.15 7.94
CA TRP A 187 -1.71 11.55 7.30
C TRP A 187 -2.80 12.57 6.96
N ARG A 188 -3.10 13.50 7.87
CA ARG A 188 -4.11 14.54 7.61
C ARG A 188 -3.70 15.48 6.50
N GLU A 189 -2.45 15.93 6.51
CA GLU A 189 -1.92 16.82 5.48
C GLU A 189 -1.93 16.14 4.11
N MET A 190 -1.42 14.93 4.02
CA MET A 190 -1.39 14.15 2.78
C MET A 190 -2.80 13.88 2.25
N SER A 191 -3.72 13.45 3.13
CA SER A 191 -5.11 13.18 2.75
C SER A 191 -5.81 14.45 2.26
N ARG A 192 -5.54 15.61 2.87
CA ARG A 192 -6.08 16.89 2.44
C ARG A 192 -5.55 17.26 1.07
N THR A 193 -4.23 17.23 0.87
CA THR A 193 -3.60 17.53 -0.43
C THR A 193 -4.18 16.67 -1.55
N ILE A 194 -4.32 15.35 -1.30
CA ILE A 194 -4.90 14.43 -2.29
C ILE A 194 -6.39 14.73 -2.55
N LYS A 195 -7.14 15.09 -1.50
CA LYS A 195 -8.58 15.40 -1.62
C LYS A 195 -8.81 16.69 -2.41
N ASP A 196 -7.94 17.68 -2.22
CA ASP A 196 -8.08 19.02 -2.82
C ASP A 196 -7.49 19.09 -4.25
N ASP A 197 -6.85 18.04 -4.72
CA ASP A 197 -6.29 17.92 -6.08
C ASP A 197 -7.38 17.49 -7.07
N GLU A 198 -7.81 18.42 -7.92
CA GLU A 198 -8.86 18.19 -8.92
C GLU A 198 -8.50 17.15 -10.00
N THR A 199 -7.20 16.82 -10.15
CA THR A 199 -6.73 15.79 -11.08
C THR A 199 -6.86 14.39 -10.53
N LEU A 200 -7.25 14.23 -9.26
CA LEU A 200 -7.38 12.96 -8.59
C LEU A 200 -8.85 12.62 -8.29
N LEU A 201 -9.15 11.35 -8.26
CA LEU A 201 -10.40 10.80 -7.74
C LEU A 201 -10.09 9.97 -6.50
N PRO A 202 -10.17 10.57 -5.29
CA PRO A 202 -9.77 9.92 -4.06
C PRO A 202 -10.92 9.19 -3.36
N ALA A 203 -10.57 8.14 -2.61
CA ALA A 203 -11.44 7.49 -1.64
C ALA A 203 -10.63 6.99 -0.44
N VAL A 204 -11.24 6.99 0.75
CA VAL A 204 -10.68 6.34 1.94
C VAL A 204 -11.58 5.16 2.31
N LEU A 205 -10.97 3.98 2.42
CA LEU A 205 -11.64 2.73 2.79
C LEU A 205 -11.21 2.34 4.21
N PRO A 206 -12.17 2.12 5.12
CA PRO A 206 -11.88 1.75 6.52
C PRO A 206 -11.64 0.22 6.66
N ILE A 207 -10.73 -0.33 5.87
CA ILE A 207 -10.29 -1.73 5.91
C ILE A 207 -8.90 -1.84 6.51
N GLY A 208 -8.66 -2.81 7.40
CA GLY A 208 -7.43 -2.92 8.15
C GLY A 208 -7.09 -1.60 8.86
N ALA A 209 -5.86 -1.15 8.76
CA ALA A 209 -5.43 0.17 9.26
C ALA A 209 -5.90 1.35 8.38
N GLY A 210 -6.72 1.09 7.37
CA GLY A 210 -7.25 2.05 6.40
C GLY A 210 -6.43 2.12 5.12
N LEU A 211 -7.12 2.24 4.00
CA LEU A 211 -6.50 2.43 2.69
C LEU A 211 -7.04 3.70 2.03
N LEU A 212 -6.16 4.65 1.76
CA LEU A 212 -6.46 5.77 0.86
C LEU A 212 -6.10 5.33 -0.56
N VAL A 213 -7.01 5.50 -1.49
CA VAL A 213 -6.77 5.28 -2.93
C VAL A 213 -7.10 6.55 -3.68
N ALA A 214 -6.32 6.87 -4.72
CA ALA A 214 -6.56 8.02 -5.57
C ALA A 214 -6.19 7.68 -7.02
N THR A 215 -7.16 7.71 -7.93
CA THR A 215 -6.94 7.48 -9.36
C THR A 215 -6.69 8.81 -10.06
N LYS A 216 -5.60 8.88 -10.84
CA LYS A 216 -5.24 10.07 -11.61
C LYS A 216 -6.14 10.19 -12.82
N ARG A 217 -6.86 11.32 -12.92
CA ARG A 217 -7.67 11.69 -14.09
C ARG A 217 -6.81 12.38 -15.15
N ALA A 218 -7.38 12.51 -16.33
CA ALA A 218 -6.75 13.25 -17.43
C ALA A 218 -6.68 14.76 -17.13
#